data_d4d8945ebde6cb12ddc9b62a2d1ff25a
#
_entry.id   d4d8945ebde6cb12ddc9b62a2d1ff25a
#
_cell.length_a   1.000
_cell.length_b   1.000
_cell.length_c   1.000
_cell.angle_alpha   90.00
_cell.angle_beta   90.00
_cell.angle_gamma   90.00
#
_symmetry.space_group_name_H-M   'P 1'
#
loop_
_entity.id
_entity.type
_entity.pdbx_description
1 polymer ?
#
loop_
_entity_poly.entity_id
_entity_poly.type
_entity_poly.pdbx_seq_one_letter_code
_entity_poly.pdbx_strand_id
1 'polypeptide(L)'
;MKKEIKDITKTVTETKTFYIADDGEEFSTEEQCKEYEESARYAYRKRLEKTLILIDEKRANLVIDVILDDGRAESDYYSFKPQTEDDLKNFLAYARATCGGYLAGDSEYYKNHPEYNYFYVKPEDMKVDETYIFFQRYGEWGGIVSKESLQKAIDKCFDETLWE
;
A
#
# COMPACT_ATOMS: atom_id res chain seq x y z
N MET A 1 -28.77 -6.56 59.20
CA MET A 1 -27.59 -6.45 58.35
C MET A 1 -28.01 -6.69 56.90
N LYS A 2 -27.97 -5.67 56.03
CA LYS A 2 -28.31 -5.82 54.60
C LYS A 2 -26.98 -5.98 53.82
N LYS A 3 -26.89 -7.00 53.00
CA LYS A 3 -25.76 -7.21 52.06
C LYS A 3 -26.10 -6.52 50.74
N GLU A 4 -25.32 -5.54 50.34
CA GLU A 4 -25.44 -4.85 49.04
C GLU A 4 -24.27 -5.31 48.17
N ILE A 5 -24.55 -5.81 46.99
CA ILE A 5 -23.54 -6.16 45.98
C ILE A 5 -23.50 -5.00 44.99
N LYS A 6 -22.32 -4.38 44.82
CA LYS A 6 -22.10 -3.33 43.85
C LYS A 6 -21.10 -3.82 42.79
N ASP A 7 -21.50 -3.79 41.54
CA ASP A 7 -20.60 -4.01 40.45
C ASP A 7 -19.78 -2.75 40.19
N ILE A 8 -18.45 -2.86 40.32
CA ILE A 8 -17.52 -1.78 40.05
C ILE A 8 -16.82 -2.08 38.73
N THR A 9 -17.15 -1.34 37.68
CA THR A 9 -16.43 -1.39 36.42
C THR A 9 -15.15 -0.56 36.55
N LYS A 10 -13.98 -1.21 36.44
CA LYS A 10 -12.69 -0.52 36.34
C LYS A 10 -12.33 -0.34 34.86
N THR A 11 -12.17 0.90 34.43
CA THR A 11 -11.56 1.21 33.15
C THR A 11 -10.06 1.09 33.32
N VAL A 12 -9.44 0.14 32.62
CA VAL A 12 -7.98 -0.01 32.59
C VAL A 12 -7.49 0.83 31.40
N THR A 13 -6.70 1.84 31.68
CA THR A 13 -5.99 2.60 30.64
C THR A 13 -4.63 1.95 30.47
N GLU A 14 -4.40 1.35 29.29
CA GLU A 14 -3.07 0.85 28.90
C GLU A 14 -2.31 1.97 28.20
N THR A 15 -1.09 2.23 28.66
CA THR A 15 -0.15 3.13 27.98
C THR A 15 0.77 2.27 27.13
N LYS A 16 0.78 2.49 25.81
CA LYS A 16 1.73 1.85 24.88
C LYS A 16 2.74 2.89 24.40
N THR A 17 3.99 2.50 24.38
CA THR A 17 5.07 3.31 23.81
C THR A 17 5.32 2.84 22.38
N PHE A 18 5.39 3.78 21.44
CA PHE A 18 5.77 3.54 20.06
C PHE A 18 7.05 4.30 19.76
N TYR A 19 7.87 3.74 18.91
CA TYR A 19 9.08 4.34 18.38
C TYR A 19 8.78 4.71 16.93
N ILE A 20 8.95 5.96 16.57
CA ILE A 20 8.55 6.50 15.27
C ILE A 20 9.81 6.85 14.49
N ALA A 21 9.96 6.24 13.31
CA ALA A 21 11.03 6.56 12.38
C ALA A 21 10.80 7.95 11.75
N ASP A 22 11.84 8.53 11.18
CA ASP A 22 11.80 9.88 10.59
C ASP A 22 10.74 10.06 9.49
N ASP A 23 10.33 8.99 8.82
CA ASP A 23 9.31 8.99 7.77
C ASP A 23 7.89 8.73 8.30
N GLY A 24 7.74 8.58 9.62
CA GLY A 24 6.46 8.41 10.32
C GLY A 24 6.05 6.96 10.56
N GLU A 25 6.86 5.97 10.15
CA GLU A 25 6.58 4.55 10.42
C GLU A 25 6.69 4.25 11.91
N GLU A 26 5.73 3.50 12.49
CA GLU A 26 5.64 3.23 13.93
C GLU A 26 6.09 1.79 14.26
N PHE A 27 6.85 1.65 15.33
CA PHE A 27 7.39 0.37 15.80
C PHE A 27 7.11 0.16 17.29
N SER A 28 6.97 -1.08 17.68
CA SER A 28 6.73 -1.45 19.09
C SER A 28 8.02 -1.47 19.93
N THR A 29 9.20 -1.54 19.32
CA THR A 29 10.50 -1.51 19.99
C THR A 29 11.50 -0.56 19.31
N GLU A 30 12.48 -0.07 20.07
CA GLU A 30 13.55 0.78 19.57
C GLU A 30 14.44 0.06 18.58
N GLU A 31 14.70 -1.24 18.82
CA GLU A 31 15.49 -2.08 17.94
C GLU A 31 14.85 -2.19 16.55
N GLN A 32 13.55 -2.46 16.49
CA GLN A 32 12.82 -2.54 15.22
C GLN A 32 12.87 -1.22 14.46
N CYS A 33 12.74 -0.09 15.14
CA CYS A 33 12.83 1.23 14.53
C CYS A 33 14.24 1.47 13.93
N LYS A 34 15.28 1.15 14.67
CA LYS A 34 16.68 1.28 14.20
C LYS A 34 16.98 0.34 13.02
N GLU A 35 16.58 -0.93 13.12
CA GLU A 35 16.75 -1.89 12.02
C GLU A 35 16.05 -1.42 10.74
N TYR A 36 14.87 -0.81 10.90
CA TYR A 36 14.14 -0.23 9.78
C TYR A 36 14.90 0.95 9.17
N GLU A 37 15.36 1.93 9.97
CA GLU A 37 16.11 3.11 9.50
C GLU A 37 17.43 2.75 8.83
N GLU A 38 18.04 1.62 9.18
CA GLU A 38 19.22 1.06 8.54
C GLU A 38 18.90 0.25 7.28
N SER A 39 17.62 -0.03 7.01
CA SER A 39 17.19 -0.87 5.91
C SER A 39 17.29 -0.20 4.53
N ALA A 40 17.42 -1.03 3.49
CA ALA A 40 17.34 -0.55 2.12
C ALA A 40 15.96 0.06 1.81
N ARG A 41 14.88 -0.47 2.41
CA ARG A 41 13.52 0.05 2.27
C ARG A 41 13.44 1.50 2.72
N TYR A 42 13.93 1.82 3.92
CA TYR A 42 13.98 3.18 4.44
C TYR A 42 14.79 4.11 3.54
N ALA A 43 15.98 3.67 3.10
CA ALA A 43 16.82 4.46 2.21
C ALA A 43 16.11 4.82 0.88
N TYR A 44 15.33 3.91 0.32
CA TYR A 44 14.50 4.19 -0.86
C TYR A 44 13.34 5.11 -0.53
N ARG A 45 12.62 4.87 0.57
CA ARG A 45 11.49 5.69 1.02
C ARG A 45 11.91 7.16 1.24
N LYS A 46 13.08 7.36 1.85
CA LYS A 46 13.64 8.70 2.09
C LYS A 46 13.90 9.47 0.79
N ARG A 47 14.37 8.79 -0.26
CA ARG A 47 14.56 9.40 -1.59
C ARG A 47 13.25 9.79 -2.26
N LEU A 48 12.16 9.17 -1.86
CA LEU A 48 10.82 9.35 -2.44
C LEU A 48 9.93 10.32 -1.65
N GLU A 49 10.41 10.96 -0.59
CA GLU A 49 9.61 11.84 0.29
C GLU A 49 8.73 12.85 -0.45
N LYS A 50 9.22 13.38 -1.58
CA LYS A 50 8.51 14.40 -2.37
C LYS A 50 7.59 13.84 -3.44
N THR A 51 7.78 12.61 -3.83
CA THR A 51 7.09 11.99 -4.98
C THR A 51 6.12 10.90 -4.58
N LEU A 52 6.34 10.25 -3.42
CA LEU A 52 5.48 9.21 -2.86
C LEU A 52 4.73 9.76 -1.65
N ILE A 53 3.46 10.08 -1.83
CA ILE A 53 2.62 10.76 -0.85
C ILE A 53 1.53 9.80 -0.36
N LEU A 54 1.47 9.59 0.95
CA LEU A 54 0.39 8.80 1.58
C LEU A 54 -0.97 9.45 1.27
N ILE A 55 -1.91 8.65 0.80
CA ILE A 55 -3.27 9.09 0.50
C ILE A 55 -4.10 8.95 1.79
N ASP A 56 -4.88 9.98 2.10
CA ASP A 56 -5.79 9.94 3.23
C ASP A 56 -6.87 8.86 3.04
N GLU A 57 -7.40 8.35 4.17
CA GLU A 57 -8.38 7.26 4.21
C GLU A 57 -9.60 7.52 3.32
N LYS A 58 -10.09 8.75 3.26
CA LYS A 58 -11.26 9.10 2.44
C LYS A 58 -10.99 8.93 0.94
N ARG A 59 -9.79 9.27 0.48
CA ARG A 59 -9.38 9.07 -0.93
C ARG A 59 -9.05 7.62 -1.20
N ALA A 60 -8.41 6.95 -0.23
CA ALA A 60 -8.12 5.53 -0.31
C ALA A 60 -9.40 4.72 -0.51
N ASN A 61 -10.45 4.99 0.28
CA ASN A 61 -11.74 4.30 0.16
C ASN A 61 -12.38 4.44 -1.23
N LEU A 62 -12.20 5.59 -1.90
CA LEU A 62 -12.69 5.75 -3.29
C LEU A 62 -11.99 4.79 -4.27
N VAL A 63 -10.72 4.49 -4.03
CA VAL A 63 -9.96 3.54 -4.85
C VAL A 63 -10.33 2.09 -4.50
N ILE A 64 -10.45 1.79 -3.22
CA ILE A 64 -10.80 0.46 -2.70
C ILE A 64 -12.18 0.04 -3.18
N ASP A 65 -13.19 0.89 -2.96
CA ASP A 65 -14.59 0.59 -3.28
C ASP A 65 -14.80 0.38 -4.79
N VAL A 66 -14.01 1.06 -5.62
CA VAL A 66 -14.15 0.98 -7.09
C VAL A 66 -13.33 -0.17 -7.69
N ILE A 67 -12.23 -0.58 -7.06
CA ILE A 67 -11.24 -1.44 -7.73
C ILE A 67 -11.09 -2.81 -7.10
N LEU A 68 -11.11 -2.90 -5.80
CA LEU A 68 -10.65 -4.10 -5.10
C LEU A 68 -11.76 -4.93 -4.46
N ASP A 69 -12.99 -4.41 -4.35
CA ASP A 69 -14.14 -5.08 -3.70
C ASP A 69 -13.80 -5.82 -2.37
N ASP A 70 -12.66 -5.48 -1.78
CA ASP A 70 -12.09 -6.24 -0.67
C ASP A 70 -12.37 -5.60 0.69
N GLY A 71 -13.10 -4.48 0.78
CA GLY A 71 -13.64 -3.87 2.02
C GLY A 71 -12.71 -3.87 3.25
N ARG A 72 -11.41 -4.10 3.06
CA ARG A 72 -10.44 -4.29 4.12
C ARG A 72 -9.54 -3.08 4.25
N ALA A 73 -9.85 -2.32 5.28
CA ALA A 73 -9.19 -1.08 5.71
C ALA A 73 -7.72 -1.22 6.16
N GLU A 74 -6.98 -2.23 5.70
CA GLU A 74 -5.66 -2.54 6.26
C GLU A 74 -4.53 -2.39 5.24
N SER A 75 -4.76 -1.56 4.21
CA SER A 75 -3.76 -1.27 3.18
C SER A 75 -3.37 0.20 3.22
N ASP A 76 -2.08 0.47 3.10
CA ASP A 76 -1.59 1.82 2.85
C ASP A 76 -1.64 2.14 1.36
N TYR A 77 -2.08 3.34 1.05
CA TYR A 77 -2.22 3.85 -0.32
C TYR A 77 -1.35 5.07 -0.51
N TYR A 78 -0.58 5.07 -1.57
CA TYR A 78 0.31 6.17 -1.90
C TYR A 78 0.05 6.68 -3.31
N SER A 79 -0.02 8.00 -3.46
CA SER A 79 0.07 8.65 -4.76
C SER A 79 1.55 8.81 -5.12
N PHE A 80 1.92 8.41 -6.32
CA PHE A 80 3.27 8.51 -6.83
C PHE A 80 3.28 9.18 -8.21
N LYS A 81 4.05 10.25 -8.37
CA LYS A 81 4.30 10.91 -9.64
C LYS A 81 5.81 11.07 -9.86
N PRO A 82 6.47 10.17 -10.58
CA PRO A 82 7.90 10.27 -10.87
C PRO A 82 8.19 11.51 -11.72
N GLN A 83 9.26 12.22 -11.36
CA GLN A 83 9.75 13.38 -12.12
C GLN A 83 10.94 12.98 -13.01
N THR A 84 11.61 11.89 -12.67
CA THR A 84 12.82 11.40 -13.32
C THR A 84 12.81 9.87 -13.41
N GLU A 85 13.67 9.32 -14.28
CA GLU A 85 13.93 7.88 -14.34
C GLU A 85 14.50 7.32 -13.04
N ASP A 86 15.24 8.13 -12.29
CA ASP A 86 15.76 7.72 -10.99
C ASP A 86 14.66 7.64 -9.94
N ASP A 87 13.61 8.47 -10.01
CA ASP A 87 12.43 8.31 -9.16
C ASP A 87 11.71 6.98 -9.44
N LEU A 88 11.58 6.60 -10.72
CA LEU A 88 11.00 5.30 -11.09
C LEU A 88 11.81 4.14 -10.50
N LYS A 89 13.15 4.17 -10.66
CA LYS A 89 14.04 3.12 -10.13
C LYS A 89 13.95 3.02 -8.60
N ASN A 90 14.01 4.15 -7.91
CA ASN A 90 13.91 4.19 -6.45
C ASN A 90 12.53 3.70 -5.96
N PHE A 91 11.47 4.09 -6.65
CA PHE A 91 10.12 3.63 -6.34
C PHE A 91 9.97 2.11 -6.53
N LEU A 92 10.41 1.57 -7.66
CA LEU A 92 10.33 0.13 -7.89
C LEU A 92 11.16 -0.68 -6.89
N ALA A 93 12.33 -0.15 -6.49
CA ALA A 93 13.13 -0.77 -5.45
C ALA A 93 12.41 -0.75 -4.09
N TYR A 94 11.77 0.37 -3.75
CA TYR A 94 10.95 0.51 -2.55
C TYR A 94 9.74 -0.45 -2.58
N ALA A 95 8.97 -0.46 -3.67
CA ALA A 95 7.78 -1.29 -3.80
C ALA A 95 8.12 -2.79 -3.70
N ARG A 96 9.19 -3.24 -4.36
CA ARG A 96 9.68 -4.63 -4.26
C ARG A 96 10.13 -4.99 -2.86
N ALA A 97 10.87 -4.10 -2.19
CA ALA A 97 11.31 -4.32 -0.81
C ALA A 97 10.13 -4.38 0.17
N THR A 98 9.10 -3.58 -0.08
CA THR A 98 7.90 -3.50 0.76
C THR A 98 6.98 -4.70 0.57
N CYS A 99 6.80 -5.16 -0.66
CA CYS A 99 5.85 -6.24 -0.99
C CYS A 99 6.46 -7.64 -0.91
N GLY A 100 7.65 -7.80 -0.35
CA GLY A 100 8.27 -9.12 -0.13
C GLY A 100 8.42 -9.98 -1.39
N GLY A 101 8.47 -9.38 -2.58
CA GLY A 101 8.52 -10.08 -3.87
C GLY A 101 7.15 -10.38 -4.50
N TYR A 102 6.05 -9.96 -3.88
CA TYR A 102 4.69 -10.12 -4.41
C TYR A 102 4.11 -8.80 -4.92
N LEU A 103 4.90 -8.02 -5.63
CA LEU A 103 4.40 -6.84 -6.35
C LEU A 103 3.60 -7.31 -7.58
N ALA A 104 2.32 -6.96 -7.62
CA ALA A 104 1.46 -7.28 -8.76
C ALA A 104 2.00 -6.62 -10.04
N GLY A 105 2.03 -7.38 -11.13
CA GLY A 105 2.64 -6.96 -12.39
C GLY A 105 4.14 -7.30 -12.53
N ASP A 106 4.84 -7.56 -11.44
CA ASP A 106 6.30 -7.83 -11.44
C ASP A 106 6.66 -9.26 -11.00
N SER A 107 5.93 -9.84 -10.05
CA SER A 107 6.27 -11.15 -9.50
C SER A 107 6.01 -12.30 -10.47
N GLU A 108 6.77 -13.39 -10.30
CA GLU A 108 6.62 -14.64 -11.07
C GLU A 108 5.20 -15.21 -10.98
N TYR A 109 4.56 -15.08 -9.80
CA TYR A 109 3.17 -15.50 -9.60
C TYR A 109 2.23 -14.80 -10.58
N TYR A 110 2.29 -13.47 -10.65
CA TYR A 110 1.40 -12.69 -11.54
C TYR A 110 1.75 -12.84 -13.02
N LYS A 111 3.01 -13.14 -13.37
CA LYS A 111 3.39 -13.48 -14.76
C LYS A 111 2.73 -14.76 -15.24
N ASN A 112 2.57 -15.74 -14.32
CA ASN A 112 1.94 -17.02 -14.60
C ASN A 112 0.41 -17.00 -14.47
N HIS A 113 -0.16 -15.94 -13.93
CA HIS A 113 -1.60 -15.74 -13.69
C HIS A 113 -2.08 -14.40 -14.29
N PRO A 114 -2.06 -14.26 -15.62
CA PRO A 114 -2.42 -13.00 -16.29
C PRO A 114 -3.87 -12.57 -16.05
N GLU A 115 -4.76 -13.51 -15.68
CA GLU A 115 -6.15 -13.26 -15.32
C GLU A 115 -6.30 -12.38 -14.07
N TYR A 116 -5.32 -12.38 -13.16
CA TYR A 116 -5.29 -11.51 -11.98
C TYR A 116 -4.54 -10.19 -12.19
N ASN A 117 -3.94 -10.01 -13.37
CA ASN A 117 -2.96 -8.95 -13.60
C ASN A 117 -3.44 -7.87 -14.59
N TYR A 118 -4.69 -7.93 -15.05
CA TYR A 118 -5.18 -7.14 -16.17
C TYR A 118 -5.30 -5.64 -15.90
N PHE A 119 -5.33 -5.23 -14.64
CA PHE A 119 -5.45 -3.82 -14.25
C PHE A 119 -4.23 -3.25 -13.52
N TYR A 120 -3.24 -4.07 -13.20
CA TYR A 120 -1.99 -3.58 -12.62
C TYR A 120 -1.04 -3.07 -13.70
N VAL A 121 -0.36 -1.98 -13.38
CA VAL A 121 0.70 -1.45 -14.24
C VAL A 121 1.96 -2.30 -14.04
N LYS A 122 2.52 -2.78 -15.13
CA LYS A 122 3.82 -3.47 -15.08
C LYS A 122 4.94 -2.45 -14.91
N PRO A 123 6.01 -2.79 -14.19
CA PRO A 123 7.15 -1.89 -13.99
C PRO A 123 7.72 -1.30 -15.29
N GLU A 124 7.80 -2.14 -16.34
CA GLU A 124 8.33 -1.73 -17.65
C GLU A 124 7.42 -0.76 -18.43
N ASP A 125 6.14 -0.67 -18.05
CA ASP A 125 5.15 0.20 -18.69
C ASP A 125 5.02 1.56 -17.99
N MET A 126 5.68 1.74 -16.82
CA MET A 126 5.66 2.99 -16.08
C MET A 126 6.43 4.10 -16.79
N LYS A 127 5.90 5.33 -16.69
CA LYS A 127 6.46 6.51 -17.36
C LYS A 127 6.67 7.66 -16.40
N VAL A 128 7.66 8.49 -16.68
CA VAL A 128 7.86 9.78 -16.00
C VAL A 128 6.67 10.69 -16.26
N ASP A 129 6.33 11.55 -15.30
CA ASP A 129 5.21 12.51 -15.30
C ASP A 129 3.80 11.91 -15.30
N GLU A 130 3.66 10.58 -15.28
CA GLU A 130 2.38 9.92 -15.08
C GLU A 130 2.10 9.71 -13.58
N THR A 131 0.82 9.79 -13.20
CA THR A 131 0.42 9.57 -11.81
C THR A 131 -0.04 8.14 -11.60
N TYR A 132 0.51 7.50 -10.60
CA TYR A 132 0.20 6.14 -10.16
C TYR A 132 -0.36 6.13 -8.76
N ILE A 133 -1.13 5.11 -8.44
CA ILE A 133 -1.48 4.75 -7.07
C ILE A 133 -0.79 3.44 -6.76
N PHE A 134 0.02 3.44 -5.73
CA PHE A 134 0.64 2.26 -5.14
C PHE A 134 -0.10 1.92 -3.86
N PHE A 135 -0.43 0.67 -3.69
CA PHE A 135 -0.97 0.16 -2.44
C PHE A 135 -0.16 -1.03 -1.96
N GLN A 136 -0.06 -1.14 -0.66
CA GLN A 136 0.60 -2.25 0.01
C GLN A 136 -0.30 -2.80 1.11
N ARG A 137 -0.26 -4.11 1.31
CA ARG A 137 -0.98 -4.80 2.36
C ARG A 137 -0.01 -5.57 3.24
N TYR A 138 0.07 -5.19 4.52
CA TYR A 138 0.89 -5.86 5.53
C TYR A 138 2.37 -6.10 5.17
N GLY A 139 2.92 -5.42 4.20
CA GLY A 139 4.27 -5.67 3.72
C GLY A 139 4.44 -7.01 2.98
N GLU A 140 3.34 -7.69 2.65
CA GLU A 140 3.37 -9.00 2.01
C GLU A 140 3.12 -8.94 0.50
N TRP A 141 2.21 -8.06 0.07
CA TRP A 141 1.93 -7.86 -1.33
C TRP A 141 1.43 -6.45 -1.61
N GLY A 142 1.44 -6.05 -2.86
CA GLY A 142 0.94 -4.77 -3.29
C GLY A 142 0.81 -4.69 -4.79
N GLY A 143 0.32 -3.56 -5.27
CA GLY A 143 0.14 -3.32 -6.70
C GLY A 143 0.24 -1.85 -7.06
N ILE A 144 0.41 -1.62 -8.35
CA ILE A 144 0.50 -0.29 -8.94
C ILE A 144 -0.63 -0.17 -9.95
N VAL A 145 -1.40 0.91 -9.87
CA VAL A 145 -2.45 1.21 -10.85
C VAL A 145 -2.28 2.62 -11.38
N SER A 146 -2.69 2.85 -12.63
CA SER A 146 -2.78 4.15 -13.25
C SER A 146 -4.24 4.46 -13.61
N LYS A 147 -4.52 5.72 -13.95
CA LYS A 147 -5.84 6.09 -14.47
C LYS A 147 -6.18 5.29 -15.72
N GLU A 148 -5.22 5.07 -16.60
CA GLU A 148 -5.41 4.29 -17.84
C GLU A 148 -5.70 2.82 -17.54
N SER A 149 -4.94 2.21 -16.61
CA SER A 149 -5.16 0.79 -16.25
C SER A 149 -6.52 0.56 -15.59
N LEU A 150 -6.97 1.51 -14.76
CA LEU A 150 -8.29 1.49 -14.16
C LEU A 150 -9.40 1.66 -15.18
N GLN A 151 -9.24 2.58 -16.13
CA GLN A 151 -10.23 2.76 -17.20
C GLN A 151 -10.36 1.50 -18.05
N LYS A 152 -9.25 0.85 -18.40
CA LYS A 152 -9.28 -0.44 -19.11
C LYS A 152 -10.02 -1.54 -18.33
N ALA A 153 -9.86 -1.56 -17.00
CA ALA A 153 -10.58 -2.52 -16.14
C ALA A 153 -12.08 -2.24 -16.13
N ILE A 154 -12.47 -0.97 -16.03
CA ILE A 154 -13.86 -0.54 -16.10
C ILE A 154 -14.46 -0.91 -17.47
N ASP A 155 -13.79 -0.53 -18.55
CA ASP A 155 -14.26 -0.81 -19.92
C ASP A 155 -14.48 -2.32 -20.13
N LYS A 156 -13.57 -3.15 -19.60
CA LYS A 156 -13.70 -4.60 -19.66
C LYS A 156 -14.93 -5.12 -18.90
N CYS A 157 -15.30 -4.49 -17.77
CA CYS A 157 -16.51 -4.88 -17.03
C CYS A 157 -17.81 -4.60 -17.82
N PHE A 158 -17.79 -3.70 -18.79
CA PHE A 158 -18.94 -3.36 -19.66
C PHE A 158 -18.86 -4.03 -21.03
N ASP A 159 -17.87 -4.88 -21.28
CA ASP A 159 -17.77 -5.66 -22.50
C ASP A 159 -18.74 -6.84 -22.44
N GLU A 160 -19.88 -6.70 -23.15
CA GLU A 160 -20.97 -7.68 -23.16
C GLU A 160 -20.53 -9.06 -23.68
N THR A 161 -19.42 -9.13 -24.44
CA THR A 161 -18.89 -10.40 -24.97
C THR A 161 -18.29 -11.31 -23.91
N LEU A 162 -18.04 -10.79 -22.71
CA LEU A 162 -17.50 -11.56 -21.58
C LEU A 162 -18.59 -12.25 -20.73
N TRP A 163 -19.87 -12.02 -21.04
CA TRP A 163 -21.01 -12.57 -20.28
C TRP A 163 -21.68 -13.74 -21.00
N GLU A 164 -21.20 -14.13 -22.18
CA GLU A 164 -21.64 -15.32 -22.93
C GLU A 164 -20.78 -16.57 -22.56
#